data_4461b821fa71c6bb65eb874d3153c44d
#
_entry.id   4461b821fa71c6bb65eb874d3153c44d
#
_cell.length_a   1.000
_cell.length_b   1.000
_cell.length_c   1.000
_cell.angle_alpha   90.00
_cell.angle_beta   90.00
_cell.angle_gamma   90.00
#
_symmetry.space_group_name_H-M   'P 1'
#
loop_
_entity.id
_entity.type
_entity.pdbx_description
1 polymer ?
#
loop_
_entity_poly.entity_id
_entity_poly.type
_entity_poly.pdbx_seq_one_letter_code
_entity_poly.pdbx_strand_id
1 'polypeptide(L)'
;PEWFDACIDAHVKLGMKEFGITKVTHDPSDLGNDPKATLVRKGNIITNVMQRTDLDVNEGSDWALGVAINENADQYEWDVGGMGVTLKRDVNSALDNKRMSVHQFNGASKVDQPKAIYESSGASNIVKQKTWEQVCRNLRAQCYLKLRDRVYRTFKAVSEGVMTNPDELISFASTCENLTTLRAELCRMPIKPRSDGLFELYTKKEMREKFKVRSPNCADTLMMSERIHDIISKTEDINFASFY
;
A
#
# COMPACT_ATOMS: atom_id res chain seq x y z
N PRO A 1 5.12 -11.48 -13.92
CA PRO A 1 4.94 -10.31 -14.80
C PRO A 1 3.54 -10.21 -15.38
N GLU A 2 3.00 -11.27 -15.98
CA GLU A 2 1.70 -11.31 -16.66
C GLU A 2 0.55 -10.79 -15.80
N TRP A 3 0.51 -11.16 -14.54
CA TRP A 3 -0.51 -10.68 -13.61
C TRP A 3 -0.45 -9.16 -13.42
N PHE A 4 0.77 -8.61 -13.30
CA PHE A 4 0.96 -7.16 -13.20
C PHE A 4 0.53 -6.46 -14.48
N ASP A 5 0.94 -6.99 -15.63
CA ASP A 5 0.66 -6.41 -16.94
C ASP A 5 -0.85 -6.40 -17.24
N ALA A 6 -1.60 -7.40 -16.79
CA ALA A 6 -3.06 -7.41 -16.87
C ALA A 6 -3.71 -6.29 -16.05
N CYS A 7 -3.10 -5.89 -14.92
CA CYS A 7 -3.62 -4.81 -14.09
C CYS A 7 -3.40 -3.41 -14.67
N ILE A 8 -2.53 -3.24 -15.69
CA ILE A 8 -2.34 -1.93 -16.33
C ILE A 8 -3.63 -1.55 -17.05
N ASP A 9 -4.19 -0.41 -16.67
CA ASP A 9 -5.47 0.12 -17.15
C ASP A 9 -6.64 -0.88 -17.04
N ALA A 10 -6.59 -1.79 -16.05
CA ALA A 10 -7.68 -2.74 -15.80
C ALA A 10 -9.01 -2.03 -15.53
N HIS A 11 -8.97 -0.84 -14.91
CA HIS A 11 -10.17 -0.02 -14.67
C HIS A 11 -10.86 0.38 -15.98
N VAL A 12 -10.10 0.70 -17.02
CA VAL A 12 -10.66 1.01 -18.35
C VAL A 12 -11.21 -0.25 -19.00
N LYS A 13 -10.43 -1.35 -18.98
CA LYS A 13 -10.80 -2.64 -19.59
C LYS A 13 -12.07 -3.25 -18.99
N LEU A 14 -12.24 -3.08 -17.66
CA LEU A 14 -13.38 -3.67 -16.91
C LEU A 14 -14.49 -2.66 -16.62
N GLY A 15 -14.38 -1.42 -17.07
CA GLY A 15 -15.37 -0.37 -16.81
C GLY A 15 -15.48 0.00 -15.31
N MET A 16 -14.41 -0.17 -14.54
CA MET A 16 -14.39 0.19 -13.12
C MET A 16 -14.35 1.71 -12.99
N LYS A 17 -15.20 2.26 -12.12
CA LYS A 17 -15.19 3.69 -11.78
C LYS A 17 -14.26 3.95 -10.60
N GLU A 18 -13.70 5.17 -10.54
CA GLU A 18 -13.07 5.66 -9.32
C GLU A 18 -14.15 5.79 -8.23
N PHE A 19 -14.00 5.04 -7.15
CA PHE A 19 -14.85 5.16 -5.98
C PHE A 19 -14.08 4.75 -4.72
N GLY A 20 -14.55 5.19 -3.56
CA GLY A 20 -13.89 4.94 -2.29
C GLY A 20 -12.93 6.05 -1.90
N ILE A 21 -12.05 5.74 -0.95
CA ILE A 21 -11.13 6.72 -0.37
C ILE A 21 -9.95 7.02 -1.29
N THR A 22 -9.46 8.25 -1.21
CA THR A 22 -8.13 8.63 -1.73
C THR A 22 -7.10 8.42 -0.63
N LYS A 23 -6.12 7.59 -0.89
CA LYS A 23 -5.02 7.30 0.04
C LYS A 23 -3.68 7.63 -0.58
N VAL A 24 -2.84 8.32 0.20
CA VAL A 24 -1.44 8.56 -0.14
C VAL A 24 -0.55 7.82 0.85
N THR A 25 0.44 7.11 0.33
CA THR A 25 1.43 6.38 1.13
C THR A 25 2.84 6.84 0.80
N HIS A 26 3.71 6.87 1.81
CA HIS A 26 5.07 7.36 1.69
C HIS A 26 6.09 6.41 2.33
N ASP A 27 7.15 6.05 1.59
CA ASP A 27 8.32 5.34 2.09
C ASP A 27 9.49 6.35 2.16
N PRO A 28 9.79 6.88 3.36
CA PRO A 28 10.82 7.90 3.53
C PRO A 28 12.23 7.32 3.42
N SER A 29 13.14 8.08 2.86
CA SER A 29 14.57 7.84 2.89
C SER A 29 15.30 9.18 3.04
N ASP A 30 16.58 9.16 3.44
CA ASP A 30 17.42 10.35 3.47
C ASP A 30 18.09 10.60 2.11
N LEU A 31 18.90 11.66 2.03
CA LEU A 31 19.76 11.92 0.89
C LEU A 31 20.64 10.70 0.59
N GLY A 32 20.76 10.37 -0.69
CA GLY A 32 21.57 9.26 -1.15
C GLY A 32 20.98 8.49 -2.33
N ASN A 33 21.51 7.29 -2.55
CA ASN A 33 21.13 6.44 -3.69
C ASN A 33 19.83 5.66 -3.48
N ASP A 34 19.22 5.75 -2.31
CA ASP A 34 17.94 5.06 -2.00
C ASP A 34 16.81 6.07 -2.15
N PRO A 35 15.99 5.98 -3.21
CA PRO A 35 14.94 6.95 -3.46
C PRO A 35 13.83 6.84 -2.40
N LYS A 36 13.29 7.97 -1.99
CA LYS A 36 11.99 8.00 -1.32
C LYS A 36 10.88 7.80 -2.35
N ALA A 37 9.81 7.16 -1.96
CA ALA A 37 8.68 6.91 -2.84
C ALA A 37 7.36 7.41 -2.24
N THR A 38 6.46 7.87 -3.10
CA THR A 38 5.10 8.27 -2.74
C THR A 38 4.13 7.72 -3.77
N LEU A 39 3.01 7.18 -3.30
CA LEU A 39 1.98 6.59 -4.14
C LEU A 39 0.63 7.22 -3.84
N VAL A 40 -0.15 7.43 -4.89
CA VAL A 40 -1.54 7.89 -4.85
C VAL A 40 -2.46 6.76 -5.29
N ARG A 41 -3.44 6.44 -4.45
CA ARG A 41 -4.48 5.45 -4.72
C ARG A 41 -5.85 6.08 -4.55
N LYS A 42 -6.75 5.89 -5.52
CA LYS A 42 -8.17 6.29 -5.47
C LYS A 42 -9.03 5.03 -5.55
N GLY A 43 -9.60 4.63 -4.43
CA GLY A 43 -10.31 3.35 -4.31
C GLY A 43 -9.41 2.18 -4.72
N ASN A 44 -9.69 1.56 -5.86
CA ASN A 44 -8.93 0.42 -6.39
C ASN A 44 -7.97 0.78 -7.52
N ILE A 45 -7.80 2.07 -7.81
CA ILE A 45 -6.96 2.56 -8.91
C ILE A 45 -5.72 3.25 -8.33
N ILE A 46 -4.55 2.78 -8.71
CA ILE A 46 -3.29 3.46 -8.46
C ILE A 46 -3.11 4.48 -9.57
N THR A 47 -3.22 5.76 -9.22
CA THR A 47 -3.19 6.87 -10.18
C THR A 47 -1.80 7.43 -10.38
N ASN A 48 -0.92 7.35 -9.37
CA ASN A 48 0.48 7.71 -9.53
C ASN A 48 1.41 6.99 -8.55
N VAL A 49 2.65 6.79 -8.97
CA VAL A 49 3.78 6.32 -8.17
C VAL A 49 4.98 7.18 -8.51
N MET A 50 5.51 7.89 -7.54
CA MET A 50 6.57 8.89 -7.71
C MET A 50 7.79 8.55 -6.89
N GLN A 51 8.98 8.91 -7.37
CA GLN A 51 10.24 8.77 -6.64
C GLN A 51 11.06 10.06 -6.67
N ARG A 52 11.79 10.33 -5.59
CA ARG A 52 12.75 11.45 -5.47
C ARG A 52 14.03 10.97 -4.78
N THR A 53 15.17 11.51 -5.20
CA THR A 53 16.51 11.24 -4.61
C THR A 53 17.22 12.51 -4.15
N ASP A 54 16.69 13.65 -4.55
CA ASP A 54 17.27 15.00 -4.41
C ASP A 54 16.79 15.75 -3.15
N LEU A 55 16.03 15.10 -2.29
CA LEU A 55 15.48 15.66 -1.05
C LEU A 55 16.07 14.95 0.16
N ASP A 56 16.24 15.65 1.28
CA ASP A 56 16.47 14.99 2.57
C ASP A 56 15.19 14.32 3.11
N VAL A 57 15.26 13.73 4.30
CA VAL A 57 14.11 13.02 4.87
C VAL A 57 12.94 13.96 5.20
N ASN A 58 13.22 15.19 5.65
CA ASN A 58 12.17 16.17 6.00
C ASN A 58 11.56 16.79 4.75
N GLU A 59 12.40 17.23 3.81
CA GLU A 59 11.95 17.73 2.51
C GLU A 59 11.13 16.67 1.75
N GLY A 60 11.52 15.39 1.84
CA GLY A 60 10.78 14.26 1.28
C GLY A 60 9.42 14.07 1.95
N SER A 61 9.34 14.25 3.27
CA SER A 61 8.08 14.23 4.00
C SER A 61 7.18 15.39 3.58
N ASP A 62 7.71 16.62 3.49
CA ASP A 62 6.95 17.80 3.05
C ASP A 62 6.43 17.63 1.62
N TRP A 63 7.24 17.09 0.73
CA TRP A 63 6.82 16.73 -0.62
C TRP A 63 5.66 15.74 -0.62
N ALA A 64 5.76 14.64 0.14
CA ALA A 64 4.71 13.62 0.21
C ALA A 64 3.40 14.18 0.82
N LEU A 65 3.51 15.03 1.85
CA LEU A 65 2.37 15.72 2.44
C LEU A 65 1.74 16.70 1.44
N GLY A 66 2.54 17.43 0.67
CA GLY A 66 2.07 18.28 -0.42
C GLY A 66 1.27 17.50 -1.45
N VAL A 67 1.75 16.31 -1.86
CA VAL A 67 0.99 15.40 -2.73
C VAL A 67 -0.35 15.01 -2.09
N ALA A 68 -0.35 14.61 -0.81
CA ALA A 68 -1.58 14.19 -0.13
C ALA A 68 -2.61 15.33 -0.03
N ILE A 69 -2.16 16.56 0.23
CA ILE A 69 -3.02 17.75 0.27
C ILE A 69 -3.59 18.07 -1.12
N ASN A 70 -2.77 18.06 -2.16
CA ASN A 70 -3.18 18.37 -3.54
C ASN A 70 -4.17 17.34 -4.08
N GLU A 71 -4.03 16.07 -3.71
CA GLU A 71 -4.96 14.99 -4.07
C GLU A 71 -6.22 14.95 -3.21
N ASN A 72 -6.36 15.85 -2.23
CA ASN A 72 -7.44 15.84 -1.24
C ASN A 72 -7.59 14.47 -0.57
N ALA A 73 -6.46 13.87 -0.16
CA ALA A 73 -6.44 12.53 0.38
C ALA A 73 -7.27 12.41 1.66
N ASP A 74 -8.02 11.31 1.77
CA ASP A 74 -8.76 10.96 3.00
C ASP A 74 -7.82 10.33 4.02
N GLN A 75 -6.76 9.64 3.54
CA GLN A 75 -5.78 8.96 4.39
C GLN A 75 -4.36 9.22 3.90
N TYR A 76 -3.48 9.50 4.85
CA TYR A 76 -2.02 9.53 4.65
C TYR A 76 -1.35 8.52 5.56
N GLU A 77 -0.48 7.68 5.02
CA GLU A 77 0.26 6.69 5.81
C GLU A 77 1.73 6.64 5.36
N TRP A 78 2.67 6.61 6.34
CA TRP A 78 4.10 6.50 6.03
C TRP A 78 4.76 5.36 6.79
N ASP A 79 5.83 4.80 6.21
CA ASP A 79 6.63 3.78 6.88
C ASP A 79 7.44 4.41 8.03
N VAL A 80 7.18 3.95 9.25
CA VAL A 80 7.93 4.36 10.44
C VAL A 80 9.14 3.48 10.70
N GLY A 81 9.46 2.55 9.82
CA GLY A 81 10.70 1.79 9.84
C GLY A 81 11.91 2.71 9.65
N GLY A 82 12.94 2.57 10.50
CA GLY A 82 14.14 3.38 10.36
C GLY A 82 13.89 4.88 10.59
N MET A 83 14.16 5.71 9.56
CA MET A 83 14.10 7.17 9.67
C MET A 83 12.68 7.74 9.77
N GLY A 84 11.67 7.02 9.29
CA GLY A 84 10.29 7.49 9.32
C GLY A 84 9.73 7.72 10.74
N VAL A 85 10.35 7.15 11.78
CA VAL A 85 9.93 7.38 13.18
C VAL A 85 10.08 8.83 13.62
N THR A 86 11.03 9.58 13.05
CA THR A 86 11.31 10.97 13.42
C THR A 86 10.26 11.95 12.88
N LEU A 87 9.55 11.58 11.83
CA LEU A 87 8.62 12.43 11.10
C LEU A 87 7.27 12.65 11.81
N LYS A 88 6.96 11.87 12.85
CA LYS A 88 5.63 11.87 13.51
C LYS A 88 5.14 13.25 13.92
N ARG A 89 6.02 14.06 14.54
CA ARG A 89 5.64 15.39 15.04
C ARG A 89 5.30 16.32 13.88
N ASP A 90 6.14 16.33 12.86
CA ASP A 90 6.04 17.28 11.76
C ASP A 90 4.85 16.93 10.85
N VAL A 91 4.63 15.64 10.58
CA VAL A 91 3.45 15.15 9.86
C VAL A 91 2.15 15.53 10.60
N ASN A 92 2.07 15.29 11.90
CA ASN A 92 0.87 15.65 12.68
C ASN A 92 0.64 17.17 12.68
N SER A 93 1.69 17.97 12.84
CA SER A 93 1.59 19.43 12.83
C SER A 93 1.16 19.99 11.46
N ALA A 94 1.67 19.44 10.37
CA ALA A 94 1.32 19.87 9.02
C ALA A 94 -0.13 19.55 8.64
N LEU A 95 -0.72 18.53 9.26
CA LEU A 95 -2.07 18.05 8.97
C LEU A 95 -3.09 18.40 10.07
N ASP A 96 -2.65 19.11 11.10
CA ASP A 96 -3.56 19.67 12.09
C ASP A 96 -4.60 20.55 11.40
N ASN A 97 -5.88 20.37 11.71
CA ASN A 97 -7.02 21.00 11.04
C ASN A 97 -7.34 20.52 9.60
N LYS A 98 -6.73 19.46 9.10
CA LYS A 98 -7.15 18.80 7.84
C LYS A 98 -8.12 17.65 8.14
N ARG A 99 -9.02 17.36 7.19
CA ARG A 99 -9.94 16.21 7.31
C ARG A 99 -9.25 14.86 7.06
N MET A 100 -7.99 14.88 6.68
CA MET A 100 -7.20 13.69 6.36
C MET A 100 -6.85 12.92 7.64
N SER A 101 -7.11 11.63 7.68
CA SER A 101 -6.62 10.75 8.74
C SER A 101 -5.17 10.33 8.49
N VAL A 102 -4.38 10.29 9.56
CA VAL A 102 -2.93 10.11 9.48
C VAL A 102 -2.53 8.84 10.21
N HIS A 103 -1.79 7.97 9.56
CA HIS A 103 -1.43 6.65 10.08
C HIS A 103 0.05 6.35 9.92
N GLN A 104 0.57 5.56 10.86
CA GLN A 104 1.93 5.04 10.83
C GLN A 104 1.91 3.57 10.40
N PHE A 105 2.73 3.23 9.42
CA PHE A 105 2.93 1.85 9.03
C PHE A 105 4.21 1.30 9.67
N ASN A 106 4.07 0.24 10.46
CA ASN A 106 5.20 -0.53 10.96
C ASN A 106 5.09 -1.96 10.41
N GLY A 107 5.83 -2.25 9.38
CA GLY A 107 5.78 -3.56 8.71
C GLY A 107 6.16 -4.75 9.59
N ALA A 108 6.92 -4.52 10.68
CA ALA A 108 7.29 -5.55 11.65
C ALA A 108 6.18 -5.87 12.66
N SER A 109 5.13 -5.06 12.75
CA SER A 109 4.00 -5.27 13.64
C SER A 109 3.30 -6.60 13.36
N LYS A 110 2.51 -7.06 14.34
CA LYS A 110 1.60 -8.20 14.15
C LYS A 110 0.62 -7.90 13.01
N VAL A 111 0.10 -8.97 12.40
CA VAL A 111 -0.95 -8.88 11.40
C VAL A 111 -2.19 -8.17 11.94
N ASP A 112 -2.86 -7.41 11.10
CA ASP A 112 -4.17 -6.83 11.44
C ASP A 112 -5.23 -7.93 11.46
N GLN A 113 -6.18 -7.85 12.40
CA GLN A 113 -7.26 -8.82 12.56
C GLN A 113 -6.76 -10.28 12.59
N PRO A 114 -5.87 -10.65 13.53
CA PRO A 114 -5.12 -11.91 13.49
C PRO A 114 -6.01 -13.16 13.43
N LYS A 115 -7.22 -13.11 14.00
CA LYS A 115 -8.19 -14.20 14.04
C LYS A 115 -9.15 -14.26 12.85
N ALA A 116 -9.17 -13.21 12.01
CA ALA A 116 -9.97 -13.22 10.79
C ALA A 116 -9.45 -14.28 9.81
N ILE A 117 -10.37 -14.92 9.11
CA ILE A 117 -10.04 -15.94 8.10
C ILE A 117 -9.38 -15.28 6.89
N TYR A 118 -8.30 -15.89 6.43
CA TYR A 118 -7.69 -15.52 5.16
C TYR A 118 -8.45 -16.17 4.01
N GLU A 119 -9.03 -15.34 3.16
CA GLU A 119 -9.72 -15.77 1.93
C GLU A 119 -8.72 -15.78 0.77
N SER A 120 -8.25 -16.97 0.41
CA SER A 120 -7.29 -17.13 -0.69
C SER A 120 -7.94 -16.78 -2.03
N SER A 121 -7.19 -16.09 -2.88
CA SER A 121 -7.59 -15.82 -4.28
C SER A 121 -7.49 -17.04 -5.20
N GLY A 122 -6.98 -18.17 -4.70
CA GLY A 122 -6.58 -19.30 -5.53
C GLY A 122 -5.15 -19.19 -6.09
N ALA A 123 -4.46 -18.08 -5.86
CA ALA A 123 -3.05 -17.91 -6.24
C ALA A 123 -2.07 -18.76 -5.40
N SER A 124 -2.56 -19.37 -4.35
CA SER A 124 -1.78 -20.26 -3.48
C SER A 124 -2.56 -21.54 -3.15
N ASN A 125 -1.85 -22.63 -2.91
CA ASN A 125 -2.41 -23.93 -2.50
C ASN A 125 -2.83 -23.97 -1.02
N ILE A 126 -3.23 -22.85 -0.43
CA ILE A 126 -3.72 -22.79 0.95
C ILE A 126 -5.16 -23.32 0.95
N VAL A 127 -5.30 -24.61 1.18
CA VAL A 127 -6.57 -25.36 1.01
C VAL A 127 -7.47 -25.32 2.26
N LYS A 128 -6.98 -24.84 3.40
CA LYS A 128 -7.76 -24.83 4.66
C LYS A 128 -8.05 -23.40 5.11
N GLN A 129 -9.21 -23.20 5.72
CA GLN A 129 -9.54 -21.96 6.41
C GLN A 129 -8.50 -21.69 7.52
N LYS A 130 -7.55 -20.80 7.23
CA LYS A 130 -6.52 -20.33 8.14
C LYS A 130 -6.77 -18.89 8.51
N THR A 131 -6.44 -18.52 9.72
CA THR A 131 -6.47 -17.10 10.13
C THR A 131 -5.22 -16.36 9.64
N TRP A 132 -5.26 -15.03 9.62
CA TRP A 132 -4.13 -14.23 9.18
C TRP A 132 -2.84 -14.52 9.96
N GLU A 133 -2.93 -14.72 11.30
CA GLU A 133 -1.75 -15.08 12.12
C GLU A 133 -1.19 -16.47 11.81
N GLN A 134 -1.99 -17.35 11.21
CA GLN A 134 -1.57 -18.70 10.78
C GLN A 134 -1.00 -18.69 9.34
N VAL A 135 -1.12 -17.57 8.62
CA VAL A 135 -0.66 -17.45 7.24
C VAL A 135 0.54 -16.51 7.14
N CYS A 136 0.53 -15.38 7.82
CA CYS A 136 1.52 -14.33 7.68
C CYS A 136 2.32 -14.09 8.95
N ARG A 137 3.62 -13.83 8.79
CA ARG A 137 4.53 -13.56 9.91
C ARG A 137 4.30 -12.20 10.56
N ASN A 138 4.00 -11.18 9.75
CA ASN A 138 3.89 -9.79 10.17
C ASN A 138 2.97 -9.00 9.23
N LEU A 139 2.73 -7.73 9.57
CA LEU A 139 1.87 -6.83 8.80
C LEU A 139 2.36 -6.62 7.36
N ARG A 140 3.68 -6.46 7.16
CA ARG A 140 4.26 -6.32 5.81
C ARG A 140 3.92 -7.54 4.94
N ALA A 141 4.10 -8.74 5.48
CA ALA A 141 3.75 -9.98 4.77
C ALA A 141 2.25 -10.06 4.47
N GLN A 142 1.40 -9.68 5.41
CA GLN A 142 -0.05 -9.65 5.22
C GLN A 142 -0.46 -8.70 4.07
N CYS A 143 0.07 -7.47 4.06
CA CYS A 143 -0.25 -6.50 3.02
C CYS A 143 0.25 -6.94 1.64
N TYR A 144 1.45 -7.50 1.54
CA TYR A 144 1.93 -8.08 0.28
C TYR A 144 1.10 -9.27 -0.20
N LEU A 145 0.59 -10.09 0.73
CA LEU A 145 -0.29 -11.20 0.37
C LEU A 145 -1.64 -10.71 -0.14
N LYS A 146 -2.23 -9.69 0.51
CA LYS A 146 -3.44 -9.01 0.03
C LYS A 146 -3.24 -8.44 -1.37
N LEU A 147 -2.13 -7.70 -1.58
CA LEU A 147 -1.79 -7.13 -2.87
C LEU A 147 -1.65 -8.20 -3.96
N ARG A 148 -0.93 -9.30 -3.68
CA ARG A 148 -0.79 -10.42 -4.61
C ARG A 148 -2.16 -10.97 -5.02
N ASP A 149 -3.04 -11.14 -4.06
CA ASP A 149 -4.36 -11.72 -4.32
C ASP A 149 -5.24 -10.78 -5.16
N ARG A 150 -5.18 -9.46 -4.92
CA ARG A 150 -5.85 -8.46 -5.78
C ARG A 150 -5.32 -8.49 -7.21
N VAL A 151 -3.99 -8.49 -7.37
CA VAL A 151 -3.34 -8.55 -8.69
C VAL A 151 -3.74 -9.83 -9.43
N TYR A 152 -3.79 -10.98 -8.73
CA TYR A 152 -4.23 -12.24 -9.33
C TYR A 152 -5.70 -12.24 -9.74
N ARG A 153 -6.60 -11.74 -8.86
CA ARG A 153 -8.03 -11.61 -9.20
C ARG A 153 -8.23 -10.70 -10.41
N THR A 154 -7.51 -9.58 -10.47
CA THR A 154 -7.55 -8.68 -11.64
C THR A 154 -7.07 -9.36 -12.91
N PHE A 155 -5.97 -10.12 -12.83
CA PHE A 155 -5.50 -10.93 -13.95
C PHE A 155 -6.58 -11.90 -14.43
N LYS A 156 -7.24 -12.64 -13.52
CA LYS A 156 -8.32 -13.55 -13.86
C LYS A 156 -9.52 -12.83 -14.49
N ALA A 157 -9.89 -11.67 -13.97
CA ALA A 157 -10.99 -10.87 -14.51
C ALA A 157 -10.69 -10.37 -15.93
N VAL A 158 -9.48 -9.82 -16.15
CA VAL A 158 -9.08 -9.25 -17.45
C VAL A 158 -8.80 -10.32 -18.50
N SER A 159 -8.11 -11.40 -18.12
CA SER A 159 -7.61 -12.40 -19.09
C SER A 159 -8.58 -13.55 -19.30
N GLU A 160 -9.40 -13.88 -18.32
CA GLU A 160 -10.28 -15.05 -18.36
C GLU A 160 -11.77 -14.69 -18.17
N GLY A 161 -12.10 -13.41 -17.99
CA GLY A 161 -13.49 -12.96 -17.82
C GLY A 161 -14.13 -13.42 -16.49
N VAL A 162 -13.34 -13.80 -15.48
CA VAL A 162 -13.88 -14.25 -14.20
C VAL A 162 -14.49 -13.07 -13.46
N MET A 163 -15.80 -13.15 -13.22
CA MET A 163 -16.53 -12.13 -12.45
C MET A 163 -16.02 -12.08 -11.01
N THR A 164 -15.63 -10.91 -10.56
CA THR A 164 -15.09 -10.65 -9.22
C THR A 164 -15.65 -9.33 -8.71
N ASN A 165 -15.85 -9.22 -7.40
CA ASN A 165 -16.25 -7.95 -6.78
C ASN A 165 -15.19 -6.88 -7.13
N PRO A 166 -15.59 -5.73 -7.70
CA PRO A 166 -14.67 -4.64 -8.03
C PRO A 166 -13.78 -4.21 -6.86
N ASP A 167 -14.28 -4.30 -5.62
CA ASP A 167 -13.52 -3.96 -4.40
C ASP A 167 -12.32 -4.89 -4.15
N GLU A 168 -12.30 -6.05 -4.78
CA GLU A 168 -11.22 -7.02 -4.67
C GLU A 168 -10.21 -6.94 -5.82
N LEU A 169 -10.43 -6.03 -6.76
CA LEU A 169 -9.56 -5.79 -7.91
C LEU A 169 -8.59 -4.64 -7.63
N ILE A 170 -7.57 -4.52 -8.46
CA ILE A 170 -6.62 -3.40 -8.46
C ILE A 170 -6.27 -3.03 -9.90
N SER A 171 -6.11 -1.74 -10.16
CA SER A 171 -5.67 -1.24 -11.46
C SER A 171 -4.52 -0.27 -11.29
N PHE A 172 -3.57 -0.32 -12.23
CA PHE A 172 -2.47 0.63 -12.33
C PHE A 172 -2.69 1.51 -13.54
N ALA A 173 -2.79 2.83 -13.34
CA ALA A 173 -2.89 3.73 -14.49
C ALA A 173 -1.58 3.70 -15.30
N SER A 174 -1.68 3.55 -16.62
CA SER A 174 -0.51 3.56 -17.51
C SER A 174 0.26 4.90 -17.47
N THR A 175 -0.39 5.94 -16.96
CA THR A 175 0.19 7.29 -16.76
C THR A 175 1.05 7.42 -15.51
N CYS A 176 1.15 6.40 -14.64
CA CYS A 176 2.00 6.43 -13.45
C CYS A 176 3.47 6.66 -13.83
N GLU A 177 4.12 7.65 -13.20
CA GLU A 177 5.50 8.06 -13.51
C GLU A 177 6.52 6.93 -13.40
N ASN A 178 6.42 6.11 -12.36
CA ASN A 178 7.37 5.02 -12.07
C ASN A 178 6.76 3.62 -12.22
N LEU A 179 5.82 3.44 -13.16
CA LEU A 179 5.14 2.17 -13.38
C LEU A 179 6.12 1.02 -13.71
N THR A 180 7.12 1.28 -14.56
CA THR A 180 8.15 0.29 -14.91
C THR A 180 9.00 -0.12 -13.70
N THR A 181 9.36 0.84 -12.85
CA THR A 181 10.08 0.58 -11.60
C THR A 181 9.25 -0.25 -10.65
N LEU A 182 7.98 0.12 -10.44
CA LEU A 182 7.03 -0.63 -9.61
C LEU A 182 6.90 -2.08 -10.09
N ARG A 183 6.72 -2.29 -11.40
CA ARG A 183 6.67 -3.61 -12.02
C ARG A 183 7.92 -4.43 -11.72
N ALA A 184 9.08 -3.82 -11.91
CA ALA A 184 10.36 -4.49 -11.69
C ALA A 184 10.58 -4.87 -10.22
N GLU A 185 10.17 -4.03 -9.27
CA GLU A 185 10.27 -4.28 -7.84
C GLU A 185 9.33 -5.41 -7.40
N LEU A 186 8.06 -5.36 -7.79
CA LEU A 186 7.07 -6.39 -7.44
C LEU A 186 7.42 -7.76 -8.01
N CYS A 187 7.83 -7.81 -9.29
CA CYS A 187 8.14 -9.08 -9.95
C CYS A 187 9.42 -9.75 -9.43
N ARG A 188 10.26 -9.03 -8.68
CA ARG A 188 11.51 -9.53 -8.11
C ARG A 188 11.48 -9.70 -6.59
N MET A 189 10.32 -9.51 -5.96
CA MET A 189 10.18 -9.60 -4.51
C MET A 189 10.46 -11.03 -4.02
N PRO A 190 11.53 -11.28 -3.26
CA PRO A 190 11.87 -12.62 -2.82
C PRO A 190 11.07 -13.01 -1.58
N ILE A 191 10.48 -14.20 -1.63
CA ILE A 191 9.80 -14.83 -0.49
C ILE A 191 10.83 -15.55 0.36
N LYS A 192 10.78 -15.34 1.69
CA LYS A 192 11.67 -15.98 2.65
C LYS A 192 11.12 -17.35 3.02
N PRO A 193 11.85 -18.45 2.73
CA PRO A 193 11.45 -19.79 3.18
C PRO A 193 11.44 -19.86 4.70
N ARG A 194 10.40 -20.50 5.26
CA ARG A 194 10.24 -20.69 6.71
C ARG A 194 9.81 -22.12 7.02
N SER A 195 10.39 -22.69 8.09
CA SER A 195 10.04 -24.03 8.58
C SER A 195 8.64 -24.12 9.17
N ASP A 196 8.10 -22.99 9.70
CA ASP A 196 6.74 -22.90 10.24
C ASP A 196 5.67 -22.69 9.16
N GLY A 197 6.06 -22.53 7.91
CA GLY A 197 5.16 -22.34 6.76
C GLY A 197 4.50 -20.97 6.69
N LEU A 198 4.84 -20.01 7.56
CA LEU A 198 4.31 -18.66 7.49
C LEU A 198 4.89 -17.91 6.29
N PHE A 199 4.04 -17.15 5.61
CA PHE A 199 4.46 -16.24 4.56
C PHE A 199 5.26 -15.09 5.15
N GLU A 200 6.48 -14.90 4.69
CA GLU A 200 7.38 -13.81 5.07
C GLU A 200 8.21 -13.37 3.85
N LEU A 201 8.56 -12.11 3.81
CA LEU A 201 9.45 -11.54 2.81
C LEU A 201 10.80 -11.24 3.46
N TYR A 202 11.88 -11.31 2.68
CA TYR A 202 13.17 -10.83 3.13
C TYR A 202 13.10 -9.34 3.48
N THR A 203 13.83 -8.93 4.52
CA THR A 203 13.98 -7.51 4.88
C THR A 203 14.79 -6.76 3.80
N LYS A 204 14.64 -5.43 3.73
CA LYS A 204 15.44 -4.57 2.81
C LYS A 204 16.94 -4.86 2.93
N LYS A 205 17.45 -5.05 4.17
CA LYS A 205 18.84 -5.41 4.43
C LYS A 205 19.21 -6.78 3.84
N GLU A 206 18.43 -7.82 4.13
CA GLU A 206 18.66 -9.17 3.60
C GLU A 206 18.57 -9.20 2.06
N MET A 207 17.65 -8.44 1.46
CA MET A 207 17.52 -8.32 -0.01
C MET A 207 18.78 -7.73 -0.64
N ARG A 208 19.32 -6.68 -0.02
CA ARG A 208 20.56 -6.04 -0.47
C ARG A 208 21.76 -6.98 -0.33
N GLU A 209 21.90 -7.65 0.80
CA GLU A 209 23.03 -8.52 1.12
C GLU A 209 23.03 -9.81 0.28
N LYS A 210 21.87 -10.49 0.19
CA LYS A 210 21.76 -11.82 -0.43
C LYS A 210 21.52 -11.78 -1.92
N PHE A 211 20.69 -10.85 -2.39
CA PHE A 211 20.24 -10.83 -3.78
C PHE A 211 20.79 -9.65 -4.58
N LYS A 212 21.50 -8.72 -3.92
CA LYS A 212 22.00 -7.47 -4.54
C LYS A 212 20.86 -6.64 -5.16
N VAL A 213 19.67 -6.76 -4.61
CA VAL A 213 18.48 -6.03 -5.04
C VAL A 213 18.36 -4.73 -4.23
N ARG A 214 18.04 -3.64 -4.91
CA ARG A 214 17.77 -2.33 -4.26
C ARG A 214 16.50 -2.41 -3.44
N SER A 215 16.34 -1.44 -2.52
CA SER A 215 15.11 -1.27 -1.74
C SER A 215 13.89 -1.14 -2.66
N PRO A 216 12.81 -1.89 -2.43
CA PRO A 216 11.62 -1.87 -3.28
C PRO A 216 10.64 -0.77 -2.87
N ASN A 217 11.08 0.49 -2.91
CA ASN A 217 10.37 1.61 -2.29
C ASN A 217 9.01 1.90 -2.95
N CYS A 218 8.90 1.77 -4.29
CA CYS A 218 7.60 1.84 -4.97
C CYS A 218 6.68 0.68 -4.58
N ALA A 219 7.22 -0.54 -4.50
CA ALA A 219 6.43 -1.70 -4.10
C ALA A 219 6.02 -1.63 -2.61
N ASP A 220 6.87 -1.09 -1.74
CA ASP A 220 6.53 -0.90 -0.32
C ASP A 220 5.43 0.16 -0.16
N THR A 221 5.41 1.27 -0.92
CA THR A 221 4.29 2.23 -0.88
C THR A 221 3.00 1.59 -1.39
N LEU A 222 3.04 0.80 -2.46
CA LEU A 222 1.87 0.09 -2.95
C LEU A 222 1.37 -0.93 -1.90
N MET A 223 2.24 -1.68 -1.29
CA MET A 223 1.91 -2.63 -0.23
C MET A 223 1.26 -1.94 0.97
N MET A 224 1.78 -0.80 1.43
CA MET A 224 1.17 -0.02 2.51
C MET A 224 -0.25 0.45 2.16
N SER A 225 -0.52 0.73 0.88
CA SER A 225 -1.85 1.16 0.45
C SER A 225 -2.94 0.08 0.62
N GLU A 226 -2.57 -1.19 0.82
CA GLU A 226 -3.50 -2.29 1.13
C GLU A 226 -4.06 -2.25 2.56
N ARG A 227 -3.49 -1.42 3.43
CA ARG A 227 -4.00 -1.19 4.78
C ARG A 227 -4.99 -0.03 4.77
N ILE A 228 -6.27 -0.33 4.66
CA ILE A 228 -7.33 0.68 4.73
C ILE A 228 -7.76 0.82 6.20
N HIS A 229 -7.79 2.03 6.68
CA HIS A 229 -8.27 2.38 8.01
C HIS A 229 -9.71 2.89 7.95
N ASP A 230 -10.48 2.69 9.00
CA ASP A 230 -11.83 3.25 9.10
C ASP A 230 -11.73 4.78 9.03
N ILE A 231 -12.60 5.38 8.23
CA ILE A 231 -12.74 6.84 8.22
C ILE A 231 -13.46 7.20 9.52
N ILE A 232 -12.74 7.82 10.45
CA ILE A 232 -13.37 8.44 11.61
C ILE A 232 -14.17 9.62 11.06
N SER A 233 -15.47 9.45 10.84
CA SER A 233 -16.37 10.56 10.67
C SER A 233 -16.30 11.35 11.99
N LYS A 234 -15.59 12.47 12.01
CA LYS A 234 -15.83 13.50 13.02
C LYS A 234 -17.26 13.96 12.73
N THR A 235 -18.24 13.32 13.35
CA THR A 235 -19.58 13.87 13.52
C THR A 235 -19.34 15.18 14.26
N GLU A 236 -19.49 16.30 13.54
CA GLU A 236 -19.75 17.56 14.21
C GLU A 236 -20.97 17.27 15.10
N ASP A 237 -20.80 17.37 16.41
CA ASP A 237 -21.92 17.45 17.34
C ASP A 237 -22.75 18.65 16.90
N ILE A 238 -23.71 18.42 16.02
CA ILE A 238 -24.76 19.39 15.75
C ILE A 238 -25.58 19.41 17.02
N ASN A 239 -25.22 20.36 17.87
CA ASN A 239 -25.90 20.62 19.14
C ASN A 239 -27.29 21.17 18.78
N PHE A 240 -28.30 20.31 18.69
CA PHE A 240 -29.71 20.65 18.50
C PHE A 240 -30.34 21.35 19.76
N ALA A 241 -29.54 22.02 20.56
CA ALA A 241 -30.01 22.73 21.78
C ALA A 241 -30.19 24.23 21.55
N SER A 242 -30.94 24.64 20.51
CA SER A 242 -31.40 26.02 20.43
C SER A 242 -32.64 26.21 19.54
N PHE A 243 -33.67 25.40 19.76
CA PHE A 243 -35.02 25.70 19.29
C PHE A 243 -36.05 25.23 20.33
N TYR A 244 -36.11 25.94 21.46
CA TYR A 244 -37.31 26.08 22.30
C TYR A 244 -37.23 27.43 22.99
#